data_34bf509cb3aab4653cd1dd9b7a7d464a
#
_entry.id   34bf509cb3aab4653cd1dd9b7a7d464a
#
_cell.length_a   1.000
_cell.length_b   1.000
_cell.length_c   1.000
_cell.angle_alpha   90.00
_cell.angle_beta   90.00
_cell.angle_gamma   90.00
#
_symmetry.space_group_name_H-M   'P 1'
#
loop_
_entity.id
_entity.type
_entity.pdbx_description
1 polymer ?
#
loop_
_entity_poly.entity_id
_entity_poly.type
_entity_poly.pdbx_seq_one_letter_code
_entity_poly.pdbx_strand_id
1 'polypeptide(L)'
;MTQQTRSRTAGAGKGRRINTRWRDHFLEHLAQTSNVTKSAEAAGVAASTAYKARTNETEFARRWMTALWEGYAHLEMEVLRRLREGEQKTNDGEKYDFANAIRLLSAHRDNAARAQAEQRNV
;
A
#
# COMPACT_ATOMS: atom_id res chain seq x y z
N MET A 1 27.33 -26.10 7.34
CA MET A 1 27.20 -25.59 6.78
C MET A 1 26.86 -25.23 6.32
N THR A 2 26.79 -25.17 6.84
CA THR A 2 26.43 -24.61 6.20
C THR A 2 26.04 -24.07 5.93
N GLN A 3 25.96 -23.94 6.23
CA GLN A 3 25.68 -23.27 5.81
C GLN A 3 25.36 -22.68 5.61
N GLN A 4 25.54 -22.58 5.94
CA GLN A 4 25.37 -21.84 5.62
C GLN A 4 25.18 -21.17 5.44
N THR A 5 25.46 -21.14 5.83
CA THR A 5 25.45 -20.34 5.45
C THR A 5 25.54 -19.64 5.34
N ARG A 6 25.93 -19.42 5.40
CA ARG A 6 26.20 -18.60 5.17
C ARG A 6 26.23 -17.77 4.74
N SER A 7 26.44 -17.53 4.99
CA SER A 7 26.47 -16.67 4.53
C SER A 7 26.56 -16.00 4.16
N ARG A 8 26.89 -15.69 4.09
CA ARG A 8 27.01 -14.94 3.69
C ARG A 8 26.89 -14.09 3.36
N THR A 9 26.86 -13.79 3.48
CA THR A 9 26.81 -12.90 3.18
C THR A 9 26.83 -12.20 2.98
N ALA A 10 26.92 -11.82 2.98
CA ALA A 10 26.92 -11.05 2.84
C ALA A 10 26.69 -10.21 2.67
N GLY A 11 26.79 -9.89 2.75
CA GLY A 11 26.34 -9.04 2.74
C GLY A 11 26.06 -8.41 2.13
N ALA A 12 26.52 -8.23 1.93
CA ALA A 12 25.98 -7.50 1.37
C ALA A 12 24.97 -7.33 1.53
N GLY A 13 25.12 -7.01 1.65
CA GLY A 13 24.07 -6.64 1.75
C GLY A 13 23.28 -7.56 2.26
N LYS A 14 23.43 -7.98 3.16
CA LYS A 14 22.58 -8.72 3.63
C LYS A 14 21.30 -8.30 3.59
N GLY A 15 21.03 -7.17 3.62
CA GLY A 15 19.71 -6.65 3.56
C GLY A 15 18.93 -7.10 2.35
N ARG A 16 19.55 -7.20 1.23
CA ARG A 16 18.81 -7.59 0.05
C ARG A 16 18.32 -9.02 0.10
N ARG A 17 18.98 -9.88 0.83
CA ARG A 17 18.48 -11.22 0.98
C ARG A 17 17.19 -11.24 1.73
N ILE A 18 17.08 -10.42 2.75
CA ILE A 18 15.85 -10.27 3.49
C ILE A 18 14.77 -9.78 2.59
N ASN A 19 15.13 -8.93 1.65
CA ASN A 19 14.17 -8.25 0.83
C ASN A 19 13.61 -9.08 -0.30
N THR A 20 13.91 -10.37 -0.37
CA THR A 20 13.22 -11.21 -1.34
C THR A 20 11.74 -11.25 -1.09
N ARG A 21 11.31 -10.91 0.13
CA ARG A 21 9.91 -10.93 0.50
C ARG A 21 9.34 -9.53 0.71
N TRP A 22 10.09 -8.50 0.36
CA TRP A 22 9.63 -7.14 0.62
C TRP A 22 8.35 -6.82 -0.19
N ARG A 23 8.21 -7.42 -1.36
CA ARG A 23 7.05 -7.14 -2.21
C ARG A 23 5.76 -7.56 -1.52
N ASP A 24 5.74 -8.73 -0.92
CA ASP A 24 4.56 -9.20 -0.22
C ASP A 24 4.23 -8.33 0.99
N HIS A 25 5.23 -7.95 1.76
CA HIS A 25 5.03 -7.07 2.91
C HIS A 25 4.54 -5.70 2.48
N PHE A 26 5.10 -5.18 1.40
CA PHE A 26 4.70 -3.90 0.86
C PHE A 26 3.22 -3.93 0.45
N LEU A 27 2.84 -4.95 -0.31
CA LEU A 27 1.48 -5.06 -0.81
C LEU A 27 0.48 -5.28 0.32
N GLU A 28 0.86 -6.06 1.31
CA GLU A 28 0.01 -6.31 2.46
C GLU A 28 -0.30 -5.02 3.21
N HIS A 29 0.71 -4.20 3.43
CA HIS A 29 0.53 -2.92 4.12
C HIS A 29 -0.25 -1.95 3.24
N LEU A 30 0.03 -1.95 1.94
CA LEU A 30 -0.67 -1.07 1.00
C LEU A 30 -2.16 -1.39 0.97
N ALA A 31 -2.51 -2.67 1.04
CA ALA A 31 -3.92 -3.09 1.04
C ALA A 31 -4.67 -2.59 2.27
N GLN A 32 -3.96 -2.30 3.35
CA GLN A 32 -4.59 -1.81 4.56
C GLN A 32 -4.63 -0.29 4.63
N THR A 33 -3.67 0.39 4.02
CA THR A 33 -3.48 1.82 4.27
C THR A 33 -3.57 2.70 3.04
N SER A 34 -3.37 2.16 1.85
CA SER A 34 -3.24 2.93 0.60
C SER A 34 -2.11 3.95 0.64
N ASN A 35 -1.16 3.77 1.56
CA ASN A 35 -0.07 4.72 1.76
C ASN A 35 1.24 4.11 1.27
N VAL A 36 1.70 4.56 0.11
CA VAL A 36 2.88 3.99 -0.53
C VAL A 36 4.15 4.20 0.31
N THR A 37 4.35 5.41 0.81
CA THR A 37 5.54 5.72 1.59
C THR A 37 5.62 4.86 2.86
N LYS A 38 4.52 4.78 3.59
CA LYS A 38 4.48 3.99 4.82
C LYS A 38 4.62 2.50 4.52
N SER A 39 4.06 2.05 3.40
CA SER A 39 4.16 0.63 3.01
C SER A 39 5.61 0.27 2.67
N ALA A 40 6.33 1.17 2.00
CA ALA A 40 7.74 0.94 1.69
C ALA A 40 8.55 0.88 2.99
N GLU A 41 8.29 1.80 3.93
CA GLU A 41 8.96 1.78 5.23
C GLU A 41 8.71 0.45 5.94
N ALA A 42 7.46 0.01 5.96
CA ALA A 42 7.11 -1.24 6.62
C ALA A 42 7.80 -2.43 5.98
N ALA A 43 8.04 -2.37 4.69
CA ALA A 43 8.70 -3.45 3.95
C ALA A 43 10.22 -3.34 3.98
N GLY A 44 10.76 -2.25 4.53
CA GLY A 44 12.20 -2.07 4.64
C GLY A 44 12.87 -1.65 3.35
N VAL A 45 12.15 -1.00 2.44
CA VAL A 45 12.73 -0.53 1.18
C VAL A 45 12.38 0.94 0.97
N ALA A 46 13.12 1.58 0.08
CA ALA A 46 12.84 2.95 -0.29
C ALA A 46 11.60 2.98 -1.19
N ALA A 47 10.82 4.06 -1.13
CA ALA A 47 9.66 4.21 -2.00
C ALA A 47 10.07 4.13 -3.47
N SER A 48 11.24 4.66 -3.82
CA SER A 48 11.72 4.60 -5.19
C SER A 48 11.92 3.17 -5.65
N THR A 49 12.36 2.28 -4.76
CA THR A 49 12.51 0.87 -5.10
C THR A 49 11.16 0.26 -5.45
N ALA A 50 10.13 0.59 -4.69
CA ALA A 50 8.79 0.08 -4.95
C ALA A 50 8.26 0.59 -6.30
N TYR A 51 8.43 1.87 -6.58
CA TYR A 51 7.97 2.42 -7.85
C TYR A 51 8.71 1.83 -9.04
N LYS A 52 10.02 1.59 -8.88
CA LYS A 52 10.79 0.97 -9.94
C LYS A 52 10.32 -0.45 -10.22
N ALA A 53 10.05 -1.21 -9.17
CA ALA A 53 9.53 -2.56 -9.34
C ALA A 53 8.16 -2.53 -10.04
N ARG A 54 7.31 -1.57 -9.68
CA ARG A 54 6.01 -1.45 -10.34
C ARG A 54 6.17 -1.20 -11.85
N THR A 55 7.14 -0.36 -12.21
CA THR A 55 7.40 -0.06 -13.62
C THR A 55 7.89 -1.27 -14.38
N ASN A 56 8.72 -2.09 -13.75
CA ASN A 56 9.42 -3.17 -14.42
C ASN A 56 8.75 -4.53 -14.32
N GLU A 57 7.79 -4.69 -13.44
CA GLU A 57 7.17 -6.00 -13.18
C GLU A 57 5.66 -5.90 -13.33
N THR A 58 5.16 -6.49 -14.39
CA THR A 58 3.72 -6.41 -14.72
C THR A 58 2.85 -7.01 -13.62
N GLU A 59 3.25 -8.17 -13.09
CA GLU A 59 2.46 -8.81 -12.06
C GLU A 59 2.45 -7.99 -10.76
N PHE A 60 3.59 -7.43 -10.40
CA PHE A 60 3.66 -6.58 -9.22
C PHE A 60 2.78 -5.33 -9.39
N ALA A 61 2.79 -4.74 -10.59
CA ALA A 61 1.95 -3.58 -10.88
C ALA A 61 0.47 -3.92 -10.73
N ARG A 62 0.06 -5.09 -11.19
CA ARG A 62 -1.32 -5.54 -11.09
C ARG A 62 -1.71 -5.74 -9.61
N ARG A 63 -0.86 -6.40 -8.86
CA ARG A 63 -1.10 -6.63 -7.44
C ARG A 63 -1.12 -5.32 -6.63
N TRP A 64 -0.29 -4.37 -7.04
CA TRP A 64 -0.26 -3.04 -6.43
C TRP A 64 -1.63 -2.37 -6.59
N MET A 65 -2.17 -2.39 -7.80
CA MET A 65 -3.47 -1.75 -8.04
C MET A 65 -4.57 -2.39 -7.20
N THR A 66 -4.58 -3.72 -7.13
CA THR A 66 -5.55 -4.44 -6.31
C THR A 66 -5.41 -4.05 -4.84
N ALA A 67 -4.18 -4.01 -4.33
CA ALA A 67 -3.94 -3.65 -2.93
C ALA A 67 -4.37 -2.21 -2.65
N LEU A 68 -4.10 -1.31 -3.58
CA LEU A 68 -4.47 0.09 -3.41
C LEU A 68 -5.99 0.23 -3.29
N TRP A 69 -6.72 -0.48 -4.12
CA TRP A 69 -8.19 -0.44 -4.07
C TRP A 69 -8.73 -1.04 -2.78
N GLU A 70 -8.09 -2.10 -2.29
CA GLU A 70 -8.47 -2.66 -1.00
C GLU A 70 -8.28 -1.66 0.13
N GLY A 71 -7.17 -0.92 0.09
CA GLY A 71 -6.91 0.11 1.09
C GLY A 71 -7.96 1.21 1.09
N TYR A 72 -8.40 1.61 -0.09
CA TYR A 72 -9.46 2.62 -0.18
C TYR A 72 -10.79 2.07 0.34
N ALA A 73 -11.07 0.79 0.11
CA ALA A 73 -12.28 0.17 0.67
C ALA A 73 -12.24 0.17 2.19
N HIS A 74 -11.08 -0.12 2.78
CA HIS A 74 -10.93 -0.05 4.23
C HIS A 74 -11.16 1.37 4.75
N LEU A 75 -10.62 2.36 4.04
CA LEU A 75 -10.80 3.75 4.44
C LEU A 75 -12.28 4.14 4.40
N GLU A 76 -12.97 3.73 3.35
CA GLU A 76 -14.40 4.04 3.22
C GLU A 76 -15.19 3.44 4.38
N MET A 77 -14.91 2.19 4.70
CA MET A 77 -15.60 1.52 5.80
C MET A 77 -15.32 2.20 7.13
N GLU A 78 -14.09 2.65 7.33
CA GLU A 78 -13.75 3.34 8.57
C GLU A 78 -14.46 4.67 8.68
N VAL A 79 -14.52 5.44 7.60
CA VAL A 79 -15.24 6.71 7.59
C VAL A 79 -16.72 6.50 7.92
N LEU A 80 -17.32 5.50 7.27
CA LEU A 80 -18.74 5.21 7.49
C LEU A 80 -19.00 4.78 8.93
N ARG A 81 -18.13 3.94 9.48
CA ARG A 81 -18.28 3.50 10.85
C ARG A 81 -18.24 4.69 11.82
N ARG A 82 -17.26 5.56 11.63
CA ARG A 82 -17.12 6.74 12.50
C ARG A 82 -18.30 7.68 12.41
N LEU A 83 -18.80 7.87 11.20
CA LEU A 83 -19.97 8.75 11.01
C LEU A 83 -21.22 8.18 11.68
N ARG A 84 -21.43 6.85 11.54
CA ARG A 84 -22.61 6.22 12.12
C ARG A 84 -22.55 6.16 13.64
N GLU A 85 -21.35 5.99 14.20
CA GLU A 85 -21.20 5.84 15.64
C GLU A 85 -20.84 7.15 16.34
N GLY A 86 -20.69 8.22 15.58
CA GLY A 86 -20.34 9.51 16.14
C GLY A 86 -18.92 9.60 16.66
N GLU A 87 -18.04 8.71 16.22
CA GLU A 87 -16.68 8.67 16.71
C GLU A 87 -15.79 9.59 15.89
N GLN A 88 -15.49 10.75 16.43
CA GLN A 88 -14.80 11.79 15.70
C GLN A 88 -13.33 11.95 16.08
N LYS A 89 -12.85 11.20 17.06
CA LYS A 89 -11.47 11.31 17.52
C LYS A 89 -10.73 10.00 17.34
N THR A 90 -9.43 10.11 17.08
CA THR A 90 -8.57 8.94 17.00
C THR A 90 -8.24 8.44 18.40
N ASN A 91 -7.52 7.32 18.48
CA ASN A 91 -7.17 6.72 19.76
C ASN A 91 -6.30 7.63 20.62
N ASP A 92 -5.56 8.55 20.01
CA ASP A 92 -4.70 9.49 20.75
C ASP A 92 -5.42 10.81 21.06
N GLY A 93 -6.72 10.86 20.82
CA GLY A 93 -7.52 12.03 21.13
C GLY A 93 -7.54 13.10 20.05
N GLU A 94 -6.85 12.89 18.97
CA GLU A 94 -6.83 13.83 17.87
C GLU A 94 -8.12 13.73 17.07
N LYS A 95 -8.50 14.86 16.48
CA LYS A 95 -9.68 14.90 15.65
C LYS A 95 -9.45 14.10 14.37
N TYR A 96 -10.39 13.24 14.01
CA TYR A 96 -10.29 12.47 12.79
C TYR A 96 -10.44 13.40 11.58
N ASP A 97 -9.58 13.24 10.59
CA ASP A 97 -9.55 14.12 9.42
C ASP A 97 -10.53 13.61 8.35
N PHE A 98 -11.83 13.84 8.59
CA PHE A 98 -12.87 13.42 7.66
C PHE A 98 -12.72 14.09 6.30
N ALA A 99 -12.39 15.37 6.29
CA ALA A 99 -12.29 16.12 5.04
C ALA A 99 -11.24 15.51 4.12
N ASN A 100 -10.08 15.18 4.65
CA ASN A 100 -9.03 14.57 3.86
C ASN A 100 -9.40 13.17 3.41
N ALA A 101 -10.02 12.39 4.30
CA ALA A 101 -10.44 11.03 3.96
C ALA A 101 -11.46 11.05 2.82
N ILE A 102 -12.43 11.94 2.89
CA ILE A 102 -13.47 12.07 1.86
C ILE A 102 -12.86 12.53 0.55
N ARG A 103 -11.91 13.46 0.60
CA ARG A 103 -11.22 13.93 -0.60
C ARG A 103 -10.48 12.79 -1.29
N LEU A 104 -9.77 11.97 -0.51
CA LEU A 104 -9.04 10.83 -1.06
C LEU A 104 -9.98 9.81 -1.68
N LEU A 105 -11.11 9.54 -1.01
CA LEU A 105 -12.09 8.60 -1.54
C LEU A 105 -12.73 9.11 -2.82
N SER A 106 -13.00 10.40 -2.91
CA SER A 106 -13.57 10.99 -4.12
C SER A 106 -12.60 10.88 -5.29
N ALA A 107 -11.32 11.19 -5.04
CA ALA A 107 -10.30 11.08 -6.08
C ALA A 107 -10.16 9.64 -6.56
N HIS A 108 -10.21 8.68 -5.64
CA HIS A 108 -10.14 7.26 -6.00
C HIS A 108 -11.33 6.86 -6.86
N ARG A 109 -12.52 7.32 -6.50
CA ARG A 109 -13.73 7.00 -7.26
C ARG A 109 -13.62 7.51 -8.69
N ASP A 110 -13.13 8.73 -8.86
CA ASP A 110 -12.96 9.32 -10.18
C ASP A 110 -11.94 8.54 -11.00
N ASN A 111 -10.85 8.12 -10.38
CA ASN A 111 -9.82 7.35 -11.07
C ASN A 111 -10.35 5.97 -11.48
N ALA A 112 -11.14 5.33 -10.63
CA ALA A 112 -11.71 4.03 -10.93
C ALA A 112 -12.70 4.13 -12.08
N ALA A 113 -13.54 5.17 -12.09
CA ALA A 113 -14.50 5.39 -13.17
C ALA A 113 -13.80 5.61 -14.50
N ARG A 114 -12.71 6.38 -14.47
CA ARG A 114 -11.93 6.66 -15.66
C ARG A 114 -11.28 5.40 -16.20
N ALA A 115 -10.74 4.56 -15.33
CA ALA A 115 -10.12 3.31 -15.72
C ALA A 115 -11.15 2.37 -16.37
N GLN A 116 -12.36 2.31 -15.81
CA GLN A 116 -13.41 1.49 -16.38
C GLN A 116 -13.85 1.99 -17.75
N ALA A 117 -13.93 3.29 -17.93
CA ALA A 117 -14.28 3.88 -19.20
C ALA A 117 -13.25 3.53 -20.27
N GLU A 118 -11.97 3.59 -19.91
CA GLU A 118 -10.91 3.23 -20.83
C GLU A 118 -10.99 1.77 -21.26
N GLN A 119 -11.30 0.90 -20.33
CA GLN A 119 -11.45 -0.53 -20.64
C GLN A 119 -12.60 -0.78 -21.60
N ARG A 120 -13.69 -0.05 -21.43
CA ARG A 120 -14.85 -0.23 -22.33
C ARG A 120 -14.59 0.25 -23.75
N ASN A 121 -13.64 1.16 -23.91
CA ASN A 121 -13.33 1.72 -25.22
C ASN A 121 -12.26 0.97 -25.99
N VAL A 122 -11.74 -0.11 -25.44
CA VAL A 122 -10.69 -0.90 -26.09
C VAL A 122 -11.20 -2.00 -27.00
#